data_2fac6474759d363456cc623e96ec3f77
#
_entry.id   2fac6474759d363456cc623e96ec3f77
#
_cell.length_a   1.000
_cell.length_b   1.000
_cell.length_c   1.000
_cell.angle_alpha   90.00
_cell.angle_beta   90.00
_cell.angle_gamma   90.00
#
_symmetry.space_group_name_H-M   'P 1'
#
loop_
_entity.id
_entity.type
_entity.pdbx_description
1 polymer ?
#
loop_
_entity_poly.entity_id
_entity_poly.type
_entity_poly.pdbx_seq_one_letter_code
_entity_poly.pdbx_strand_id
1 'polypeptide(L)'
;MSLDGLSQSGSKPSLQGLGRRVIDIDAYVRRSPTDDNPSARLTRRRGQAIEKLPVAQRRYKRYVPSAQVAQSLFDLFMIGGTQMAVISLIYPRLALGGPLEAAAVVALSILTSLMFLYATGCYRRDALLSRSAAVSRIPTALTIAGVVLVAVLHYGFPFVFPSSRVFLSISRCVTIVLIGTSIALFAAIVSRTIVRIFLSNDLFRRRILIIGTGLRARHIEELSRTHGGLQEMHFVSEALLTEASAAKGGSISPVPSIGELVDRVSADEIVVAVDSERARLDSLLSCKVRGIPVTEFNSFVERQTGRIEMAWLEVNWLVHASGFQFRLIDDVIKRVMDITLSLAALIISLPVLLIAMLAVRLDSPGPIFYRQERVTRGGRVFWLYKLRSMRTDAEKNGAKWAVKNDNRITKVGKFLRQTRLDEIPQLWNILKGDMAIVGPRPERPVFVEELSRQLRLYDLRHTVRAGLTGWAQINYHYGASFEDSQRKLEYDLFYIKNFSLLRDLGIMLQTLRVVLWPEGVH
;
A
#
# COMPACT_ATOMS: atom_id res chain seq x y z
N MET A 1 32.30 8.80 -44.46
CA MET A 1 31.74 10.14 -44.47
C MET A 1 31.01 10.37 -43.19
N SER A 2 31.62 11.16 -42.33
CA SER A 2 31.20 11.57 -41.00
C SER A 2 29.94 12.43 -41.03
N LEU A 3 29.05 12.28 -40.05
CA LEU A 3 28.18 13.36 -39.59
C LEU A 3 28.12 13.34 -38.05
N ASP A 4 29.02 14.17 -37.52
CA ASP A 4 28.97 14.70 -36.17
C ASP A 4 27.88 15.77 -36.05
N GLY A 5 27.28 15.86 -34.86
CA GLY A 5 26.78 17.12 -34.34
C GLY A 5 25.24 17.25 -34.32
N LEU A 6 24.68 17.00 -33.11
CA LEU A 6 23.72 17.92 -32.49
C LEU A 6 23.48 17.48 -31.03
N SER A 7 24.32 17.99 -30.16
CA SER A 7 24.07 18.03 -28.71
C SER A 7 23.01 19.10 -28.44
N GLN A 8 21.84 18.73 -27.94
CA GLN A 8 20.97 19.66 -27.25
C GLN A 8 20.93 19.33 -25.75
N SER A 9 21.52 20.24 -25.01
CA SER A 9 21.51 20.35 -23.57
C SER A 9 20.10 20.56 -23.04
N GLY A 10 19.49 19.49 -22.52
CA GLY A 10 18.33 19.57 -21.66
C GLY A 10 18.78 19.49 -20.21
N SER A 11 18.88 20.63 -19.54
CA SER A 11 19.21 20.74 -18.13
C SER A 11 18.18 20.01 -17.28
N LYS A 12 18.56 18.83 -16.77
CA LYS A 12 17.83 18.17 -15.66
C LYS A 12 18.04 19.02 -14.40
N PRO A 13 16.98 19.32 -13.62
CA PRO A 13 17.16 19.99 -12.33
C PRO A 13 18.01 19.09 -11.42
N SER A 14 19.11 19.64 -10.94
CA SER A 14 20.02 19.00 -10.01
C SER A 14 19.32 18.76 -8.67
N LEU A 15 18.96 17.52 -8.40
CA LEU A 15 18.60 17.03 -7.07
C LEU A 15 19.90 16.80 -6.26
N GLN A 16 20.69 17.84 -6.09
CA GLN A 16 21.75 17.90 -5.09
C GLN A 16 21.09 18.21 -3.74
N GLY A 17 20.96 17.19 -2.88
CA GLY A 17 20.45 17.42 -1.53
C GLY A 17 20.16 16.18 -0.69
N LEU A 18 20.22 14.97 -1.25
CA LEU A 18 20.07 13.72 -0.48
C LEU A 18 21.44 13.03 -0.40
N GLY A 19 22.34 13.64 0.38
CA GLY A 19 23.69 13.15 0.58
C GLY A 19 23.73 11.82 1.32
N ARG A 20 24.43 10.87 0.73
CA ARG A 20 24.94 9.69 1.39
C ARG A 20 25.84 10.12 2.53
N ARG A 21 25.35 10.03 3.78
CA ARG A 21 26.21 10.16 4.96
C ARG A 21 26.78 8.79 5.29
N VAL A 22 27.87 8.41 4.62
CA VAL A 22 28.74 7.33 5.09
C VAL A 22 29.52 7.91 6.26
N ILE A 23 29.45 7.28 7.41
CA ILE A 23 30.27 7.66 8.56
C ILE A 23 31.70 7.21 8.21
N ASP A 24 32.55 8.16 7.84
CA ASP A 24 33.97 7.92 7.56
C ASP A 24 34.71 7.67 8.88
N ILE A 25 35.04 6.40 9.10
CA ILE A 25 35.75 5.94 10.31
C ILE A 25 37.17 6.50 10.36
N ASP A 26 37.84 6.69 9.20
CA ASP A 26 39.21 7.22 9.14
C ASP A 26 39.27 8.70 9.53
N ALA A 27 38.24 9.47 9.26
CA ALA A 27 38.13 10.85 9.73
C ALA A 27 37.94 10.96 11.25
N TYR A 28 37.40 9.90 11.87
CA TYR A 28 37.18 9.82 13.32
C TYR A 28 38.47 9.49 14.08
N VAL A 29 39.31 8.57 13.54
CA VAL A 29 40.58 8.17 14.15
C VAL A 29 41.57 9.36 14.20
N ARG A 30 41.52 10.28 13.25
CA ARG A 30 42.37 11.47 13.20
C ARG A 30 42.00 12.60 14.16
N ARG A 31 40.85 12.55 14.85
CA ARG A 31 40.38 13.60 15.76
C ARG A 31 40.32 13.20 17.24
N SER A 32 40.91 12.06 17.62
CA SER A 32 40.97 11.64 19.01
C SER A 32 42.16 12.34 19.69
N PRO A 33 41.99 13.15 20.74
CA PRO A 33 43.12 13.71 21.49
C PRO A 33 43.79 12.57 22.25
N THR A 34 45.07 12.37 21.96
CA THR A 34 45.98 11.60 22.80
C THR A 34 46.26 12.42 24.04
N ASP A 35 45.64 12.03 25.20
CA ASP A 35 46.28 12.30 26.48
C ASP A 35 45.75 11.43 27.62
N ASP A 36 46.74 10.96 28.40
CA ASP A 36 46.71 10.47 29.77
C ASP A 36 46.17 9.09 30.12
N ASN A 37 47.15 8.28 30.49
CA ASN A 37 47.19 7.00 31.22
C ASN A 37 45.94 6.55 31.99
N PRO A 38 45.16 5.61 31.46
CA PRO A 38 43.86 5.27 32.01
C PRO A 38 43.75 3.92 32.71
N SER A 39 44.86 3.16 32.92
CA SER A 39 44.75 1.76 33.40
C SER A 39 44.29 1.58 34.86
N ALA A 40 44.38 2.61 35.69
CA ALA A 40 43.96 2.55 37.10
C ALA A 40 42.50 2.95 37.36
N ARG A 41 41.84 3.61 36.40
CA ARG A 41 40.45 4.10 36.58
C ARG A 41 39.35 3.18 35.98
N LEU A 42 39.74 2.23 35.16
CA LEU A 42 38.80 1.43 34.37
C LEU A 42 38.23 0.20 35.11
N THR A 43 38.97 -0.38 36.03
CA THR A 43 38.50 -1.53 36.83
C THR A 43 37.46 -1.13 37.88
N ARG A 44 37.54 0.09 38.42
CA ARG A 44 36.54 0.59 39.39
C ARG A 44 35.25 1.06 38.71
N ARG A 45 35.31 1.51 37.44
CA ARG A 45 34.14 1.92 36.67
C ARG A 45 33.34 0.78 36.06
N ARG A 46 33.94 -0.41 35.82
CA ARG A 46 33.20 -1.57 35.29
C ARG A 46 32.19 -2.15 36.26
N GLY A 47 32.52 -2.22 37.56
CA GLY A 47 31.56 -2.66 38.61
C GLY A 47 30.43 -1.68 38.85
N GLN A 48 30.71 -0.35 38.73
CA GLN A 48 29.70 0.70 38.94
C GLN A 48 28.89 1.03 37.70
N ALA A 49 29.34 0.66 36.50
CA ALA A 49 28.61 0.91 35.23
C ALA A 49 27.44 -0.06 35.03
N ILE A 50 27.50 -1.26 35.63
CA ILE A 50 26.35 -2.20 35.59
C ILE A 50 25.28 -1.77 36.60
N GLU A 51 25.70 -1.17 37.73
CA GLU A 51 24.79 -0.75 38.81
C GLU A 51 24.12 0.63 38.58
N LYS A 52 24.62 1.43 37.63
CA LYS A 52 24.09 2.72 37.28
C LYS A 52 23.80 2.84 35.78
N LEU A 53 23.13 1.84 35.21
CA LEU A 53 22.31 2.13 34.06
C LEU A 53 21.16 3.02 34.58
N PRO A 54 21.09 4.31 34.19
CA PRO A 54 19.96 5.11 34.56
C PRO A 54 18.73 4.44 33.94
N VAL A 55 17.87 3.90 34.78
CA VAL A 55 16.53 3.39 34.43
C VAL A 55 15.67 4.50 33.82
N ALA A 56 16.19 5.66 33.68
CA ALA A 56 15.46 6.84 33.31
C ALA A 56 16.07 7.57 32.12
N GLN A 57 16.14 6.96 31.05
CA GLN A 57 15.75 7.56 29.77
C GLN A 57 15.17 6.45 28.93
N ARG A 58 14.00 5.94 29.32
CA ARG A 58 12.99 5.54 28.35
C ARG A 58 12.85 6.78 27.46
N ARG A 59 13.70 6.89 26.40
CA ARG A 59 13.31 7.66 25.25
C ARG A 59 11.95 7.06 24.89
N TYR A 60 10.89 7.79 25.22
CA TYR A 60 9.56 7.47 24.75
C TYR A 60 9.76 7.14 23.28
N LYS A 61 9.51 5.87 22.93
CA LYS A 61 9.59 5.41 21.56
C LYS A 61 8.80 6.44 20.76
N ARG A 62 9.49 7.33 20.05
CA ARG A 62 8.79 8.32 19.23
C ARG A 62 8.00 7.51 18.25
N TYR A 63 6.74 7.24 18.60
CA TYR A 63 5.79 6.64 17.69
C TYR A 63 5.55 7.70 16.63
N VAL A 64 6.35 7.68 15.57
CA VAL A 64 6.06 8.45 14.36
C VAL A 64 5.05 7.61 13.60
N PRO A 65 3.76 7.97 13.64
CA PRO A 65 2.78 7.27 12.85
C PRO A 65 3.23 7.35 11.39
N SER A 66 2.91 6.34 10.59
CA SER A 66 3.18 6.43 9.16
C SER A 66 2.51 7.71 8.64
N ALA A 67 3.15 8.41 7.70
CA ALA A 67 2.61 9.67 7.15
C ALA A 67 1.14 9.51 6.68
N GLN A 68 0.77 8.31 6.26
CA GLN A 68 -0.59 7.92 5.89
C GLN A 68 -1.56 8.02 7.08
N VAL A 69 -1.19 7.44 8.22
CA VAL A 69 -2.01 7.45 9.43
C VAL A 69 -2.09 8.87 9.99
N ALA A 70 -0.97 9.60 10.03
CA ALA A 70 -0.95 10.99 10.47
C ALA A 70 -1.88 11.86 9.63
N GLN A 71 -1.81 11.72 8.29
CA GLN A 71 -2.67 12.46 7.38
C GLN A 71 -4.15 12.07 7.56
N SER A 72 -4.46 10.78 7.70
CA SER A 72 -5.85 10.34 7.89
C SER A 72 -6.47 10.86 9.19
N LEU A 73 -5.71 10.87 10.27
CA LEU A 73 -6.15 11.42 11.55
C LEU A 73 -6.33 12.95 11.48
N PHE A 74 -5.43 13.63 10.77
CA PHE A 74 -5.53 15.07 10.60
C PHE A 74 -6.71 15.45 9.69
N ASP A 75 -6.97 14.69 8.63
CA ASP A 75 -8.17 14.87 7.80
C ASP A 75 -9.45 14.61 8.60
N LEU A 76 -9.48 13.55 9.42
CA LEU A 76 -10.61 13.29 10.32
C LEU A 76 -10.90 14.49 11.22
N PHE A 77 -9.86 15.08 11.81
CA PHE A 77 -10.00 16.24 12.68
C PHE A 77 -10.46 17.50 11.91
N MET A 78 -9.81 17.80 10.78
CA MET A 78 -10.08 19.00 9.99
C MET A 78 -11.45 18.93 9.30
N ILE A 79 -11.75 17.84 8.61
CA ILE A 79 -13.05 17.64 7.92
C ILE A 79 -14.16 17.49 8.97
N GLY A 80 -13.93 16.71 10.02
CA GLY A 80 -14.91 16.50 11.08
C GLY A 80 -15.24 17.77 11.84
N GLY A 81 -14.22 18.52 12.28
CA GLY A 81 -14.39 19.77 13.01
C GLY A 81 -15.10 20.84 12.19
N THR A 82 -14.73 20.98 10.91
CA THR A 82 -15.39 21.97 10.03
C THR A 82 -16.83 21.59 9.72
N GLN A 83 -17.13 20.31 9.48
CA GLN A 83 -18.50 19.87 9.23
C GLN A 83 -19.38 19.98 10.48
N MET A 84 -18.83 19.65 11.65
CA MET A 84 -19.54 19.84 12.92
C MET A 84 -19.89 21.31 13.15
N ALA A 85 -18.95 22.22 12.94
CA ALA A 85 -19.17 23.65 13.06
C ALA A 85 -20.25 24.16 12.09
N VAL A 86 -20.23 23.70 10.83
CA VAL A 86 -21.23 24.09 9.82
C VAL A 86 -22.61 23.57 10.18
N ILE A 87 -22.72 22.30 10.55
CA ILE A 87 -24.03 21.73 10.94
C ILE A 87 -24.56 22.46 12.18
N SER A 88 -23.74 22.79 13.17
CA SER A 88 -24.21 23.53 14.36
C SER A 88 -24.74 24.92 14.02
N LEU A 89 -24.17 25.60 13.02
CA LEU A 89 -24.62 26.92 12.55
C LEU A 89 -25.92 26.82 11.70
N ILE A 90 -26.06 25.75 10.93
CA ILE A 90 -27.18 25.57 10.00
C ILE A 90 -28.31 24.76 10.64
N TYR A 91 -28.02 23.98 11.68
CA TYR A 91 -28.97 23.10 12.37
C TYR A 91 -30.33 23.77 12.71
N PRO A 92 -30.38 24.98 13.28
CA PRO A 92 -31.64 25.64 13.61
C PRO A 92 -32.52 25.94 12.38
N ARG A 93 -31.88 26.10 11.20
CA ARG A 93 -32.55 26.41 9.93
C ARG A 93 -32.97 25.17 9.15
N LEU A 94 -32.35 24.00 9.44
CA LEU A 94 -32.63 22.75 8.75
C LEU A 94 -33.82 21.98 9.31
N ALA A 95 -34.35 22.40 10.48
CA ALA A 95 -35.44 21.70 11.17
C ALA A 95 -35.22 20.19 11.26
N LEU A 96 -33.98 19.77 11.59
CA LEU A 96 -33.67 18.37 11.89
C LEU A 96 -34.42 17.95 13.17
N GLY A 97 -34.88 16.72 13.22
CA GLY A 97 -35.75 16.25 14.32
C GLY A 97 -35.05 16.14 15.68
N GLY A 98 -33.71 16.23 15.74
CA GLY A 98 -32.98 16.20 16.99
C GLY A 98 -31.46 16.21 16.84
N PRO A 99 -30.70 16.35 17.95
CA PRO A 99 -29.25 16.38 17.93
C PRO A 99 -28.62 15.05 17.43
N LEU A 100 -29.31 13.92 17.63
CA LEU A 100 -28.88 12.62 17.15
C LEU A 100 -28.88 12.55 15.63
N GLU A 101 -29.88 13.11 14.98
CA GLU A 101 -29.98 13.17 13.52
C GLU A 101 -28.87 14.05 12.94
N ALA A 102 -28.61 15.21 13.56
CA ALA A 102 -27.52 16.08 13.17
C ALA A 102 -26.15 15.38 13.29
N ALA A 103 -25.92 14.68 14.39
CA ALA A 103 -24.71 13.90 14.60
C ALA A 103 -24.56 12.77 13.58
N ALA A 104 -25.65 12.08 13.23
CA ALA A 104 -25.67 11.03 12.22
C ALA A 104 -25.32 11.56 10.82
N VAL A 105 -25.85 12.73 10.43
CA VAL A 105 -25.51 13.38 9.14
C VAL A 105 -24.03 13.75 9.08
N VAL A 106 -23.49 14.32 10.16
CA VAL A 106 -22.06 14.66 10.25
C VAL A 106 -21.20 13.40 10.15
N ALA A 107 -21.51 12.38 10.95
CA ALA A 107 -20.77 11.12 10.95
C ALA A 107 -20.77 10.46 9.57
N LEU A 108 -21.91 10.44 8.90
CA LEU A 108 -22.05 9.88 7.56
C LEU A 108 -21.26 10.69 6.52
N SER A 109 -21.28 12.01 6.62
CA SER A 109 -20.52 12.91 5.74
C SER A 109 -19.00 12.76 5.92
N ILE A 110 -18.54 12.64 7.16
CA ILE A 110 -17.13 12.37 7.47
C ILE A 110 -16.71 11.01 6.92
N LEU A 111 -17.52 9.97 7.22
CA LEU A 111 -17.22 8.60 6.80
C LEU A 111 -17.12 8.48 5.28
N THR A 112 -18.10 9.03 4.55
CA THR A 112 -18.10 9.00 3.08
C THR A 112 -16.93 9.80 2.52
N SER A 113 -16.61 10.98 3.05
CA SER A 113 -15.48 11.79 2.62
C SER A 113 -14.15 11.05 2.80
N LEU A 114 -13.88 10.50 3.98
CA LEU A 114 -12.65 9.76 4.27
C LEU A 114 -12.56 8.47 3.45
N MET A 115 -13.67 7.75 3.30
CA MET A 115 -13.73 6.53 2.50
C MET A 115 -13.35 6.80 1.04
N PHE A 116 -13.88 7.85 0.41
CA PHE A 116 -13.56 8.17 -0.98
C PHE A 116 -12.18 8.82 -1.15
N LEU A 117 -11.70 9.60 -0.18
CA LEU A 117 -10.29 10.03 -0.17
C LEU A 117 -9.33 8.83 -0.10
N TYR A 118 -9.66 7.80 0.66
CA TYR A 118 -8.88 6.56 0.70
C TYR A 118 -9.02 5.77 -0.62
N ALA A 119 -10.24 5.61 -1.12
CA ALA A 119 -10.55 4.88 -2.35
C ALA A 119 -9.83 5.48 -3.57
N THR A 120 -9.74 6.81 -3.68
CA THR A 120 -9.03 7.50 -4.78
C THR A 120 -7.52 7.52 -4.61
N GLY A 121 -7.00 6.98 -3.50
CA GLY A 121 -5.57 6.87 -3.23
C GLY A 121 -4.92 8.15 -2.74
N CYS A 122 -5.68 9.10 -2.16
CA CYS A 122 -5.14 10.33 -1.58
C CYS A 122 -4.21 10.09 -0.38
N TYR A 123 -4.26 8.91 0.25
CA TYR A 123 -3.38 8.51 1.34
C TYR A 123 -2.22 7.63 0.91
N ARG A 124 -2.06 7.36 -0.39
CA ARG A 124 -0.89 6.64 -0.88
C ARG A 124 0.36 7.48 -0.74
N ARG A 125 1.50 6.82 -0.56
CA ARG A 125 2.80 7.46 -0.37
C ARG A 125 3.18 8.39 -1.53
N ASP A 126 2.92 7.94 -2.76
CA ASP A 126 3.12 8.72 -3.99
C ASP A 126 2.31 10.02 -3.98
N ALA A 127 1.04 9.96 -3.56
CA ALA A 127 0.20 11.14 -3.45
C ALA A 127 0.61 12.08 -2.31
N LEU A 128 1.08 11.55 -1.17
CA LEU A 128 1.54 12.38 -0.05
C LEU A 128 2.83 13.13 -0.34
N LEU A 129 3.71 12.55 -1.16
CA LEU A 129 5.00 13.15 -1.54
C LEU A 129 4.88 14.11 -2.73
N SER A 130 3.93 13.88 -3.64
CA SER A 130 3.70 14.72 -4.82
C SER A 130 2.58 15.73 -4.59
N ARG A 131 2.90 17.05 -4.74
CA ARG A 131 1.92 18.13 -4.56
C ARG A 131 0.78 18.06 -5.58
N SER A 132 1.11 17.80 -6.84
CA SER A 132 0.14 17.73 -7.93
C SER A 132 -0.78 16.52 -7.80
N ALA A 133 -0.24 15.34 -7.51
CA ALA A 133 -1.02 14.11 -7.39
C ALA A 133 -1.96 14.13 -6.18
N ALA A 134 -1.56 14.74 -5.06
CA ALA A 134 -2.41 14.86 -3.89
C ALA A 134 -3.61 15.77 -4.15
N VAL A 135 -3.38 16.97 -4.72
CA VAL A 135 -4.42 17.99 -4.91
C VAL A 135 -5.38 17.62 -6.05
N SER A 136 -4.89 17.02 -7.15
CA SER A 136 -5.74 16.67 -8.30
C SER A 136 -6.80 15.61 -8.01
N ARG A 137 -6.56 14.71 -7.05
CA ARG A 137 -7.49 13.62 -6.72
C ARG A 137 -8.57 14.02 -5.70
N ILE A 138 -8.32 15.03 -4.87
CA ILE A 138 -9.25 15.45 -3.81
C ILE A 138 -10.62 15.90 -4.35
N PRO A 139 -10.71 16.79 -5.37
CA PRO A 139 -12.01 17.22 -5.89
C PRO A 139 -12.85 16.06 -6.39
N THR A 140 -12.25 15.15 -7.16
CA THR A 140 -12.95 13.98 -7.68
C THR A 140 -13.43 13.05 -6.56
N ALA A 141 -12.59 12.82 -5.54
CA ALA A 141 -12.95 12.02 -4.37
C ALA A 141 -14.18 12.58 -3.67
N LEU A 142 -14.16 13.88 -3.38
CA LEU A 142 -15.24 14.53 -2.65
C LEU A 142 -16.50 14.72 -3.49
N THR A 143 -16.38 14.89 -4.81
CA THR A 143 -17.55 14.90 -5.71
C THR A 143 -18.27 13.55 -5.68
N ILE A 144 -17.53 12.44 -5.81
CA ILE A 144 -18.12 11.10 -5.75
C ILE A 144 -18.72 10.85 -4.35
N ALA A 145 -18.00 11.22 -3.28
CA ALA A 145 -18.51 11.14 -1.92
C ALA A 145 -19.84 11.92 -1.77
N GLY A 146 -19.91 13.11 -2.34
CA GLY A 146 -21.11 13.94 -2.33
C GLY A 146 -22.29 13.30 -3.05
N VAL A 147 -22.07 12.76 -4.25
CA VAL A 147 -23.14 12.05 -5.00
C VAL A 147 -23.67 10.86 -4.21
N VAL A 148 -22.80 10.05 -3.64
CA VAL A 148 -23.19 8.90 -2.79
C VAL A 148 -23.92 9.38 -1.55
N LEU A 149 -23.44 10.44 -0.91
CA LEU A 149 -24.06 11.01 0.29
C LEU A 149 -25.45 11.55 0.01
N VAL A 150 -25.69 12.22 -1.14
CA VAL A 150 -27.04 12.65 -1.56
C VAL A 150 -27.97 11.45 -1.65
N ALA A 151 -27.54 10.38 -2.31
CA ALA A 151 -28.34 9.17 -2.45
C ALA A 151 -28.67 8.53 -1.08
N VAL A 152 -27.69 8.44 -0.19
CA VAL A 152 -27.87 7.87 1.16
C VAL A 152 -28.79 8.76 2.01
N LEU A 153 -28.64 10.09 1.96
CA LEU A 153 -29.51 11.01 2.71
C LEU A 153 -30.94 11.01 2.17
N HIS A 154 -31.13 10.91 0.86
CA HIS A 154 -32.46 10.95 0.27
C HIS A 154 -33.22 9.63 0.42
N TYR A 155 -32.59 8.50 0.15
CA TYR A 155 -33.24 7.19 0.15
C TYR A 155 -33.07 6.41 1.46
N GLY A 156 -31.90 6.48 2.09
CA GLY A 156 -31.57 5.67 3.27
C GLY A 156 -31.90 6.36 4.59
N PHE A 157 -31.60 7.63 4.72
CA PHE A 157 -31.73 8.34 5.98
C PHE A 157 -33.18 8.41 6.51
N PRO A 158 -34.24 8.68 5.67
CA PRO A 158 -35.63 8.67 6.12
C PRO A 158 -36.11 7.30 6.61
N PHE A 159 -35.46 6.21 6.20
CA PHE A 159 -35.74 4.86 6.67
C PHE A 159 -35.34 4.66 8.13
N VAL A 160 -34.18 5.27 8.52
CA VAL A 160 -33.65 5.19 9.88
C VAL A 160 -34.22 6.28 10.78
N PHE A 161 -34.48 7.45 10.22
CA PHE A 161 -35.00 8.62 10.91
C PHE A 161 -36.30 9.15 10.23
N PRO A 162 -37.47 8.52 10.44
CA PRO A 162 -38.71 8.91 9.77
C PRO A 162 -39.21 10.33 10.09
N SER A 163 -38.75 10.90 11.20
CA SER A 163 -39.03 12.30 11.61
C SER A 163 -38.31 13.35 10.74
N SER A 164 -37.24 12.96 10.03
CA SER A 164 -36.39 13.84 9.23
C SER A 164 -37.02 14.18 7.87
N ARG A 165 -38.08 14.99 7.83
CA ARG A 165 -38.73 15.42 6.58
C ARG A 165 -37.83 16.23 5.63
N VAL A 166 -36.72 16.79 6.13
CA VAL A 166 -35.81 17.59 5.34
C VAL A 166 -35.18 16.80 4.19
N PHE A 167 -34.87 15.54 4.40
CA PHE A 167 -34.22 14.67 3.41
C PHE A 167 -35.16 14.05 2.39
N LEU A 168 -36.46 14.25 2.52
CA LEU A 168 -37.43 13.89 1.48
C LEU A 168 -37.30 14.75 0.21
N SER A 169 -36.72 15.95 0.32
CA SER A 169 -36.47 16.83 -0.83
C SER A 169 -35.02 16.64 -1.34
N ILE A 170 -34.90 16.15 -2.57
CA ILE A 170 -33.60 15.95 -3.22
C ILE A 170 -32.80 17.25 -3.36
N SER A 171 -33.48 18.39 -3.63
CA SER A 171 -32.81 19.68 -3.74
C SER A 171 -32.17 20.12 -2.43
N ARG A 172 -32.81 19.86 -1.30
CA ARG A 172 -32.25 20.13 0.03
C ARG A 172 -31.05 19.22 0.34
N CYS A 173 -31.15 17.93 0.02
CA CYS A 173 -30.02 17.00 0.13
C CYS A 173 -28.82 17.49 -0.69
N VAL A 174 -29.05 17.87 -1.94
CA VAL A 174 -27.99 18.40 -2.82
C VAL A 174 -27.37 19.66 -2.24
N THR A 175 -28.17 20.62 -1.76
CA THR A 175 -27.66 21.87 -1.18
C THR A 175 -26.80 21.60 0.07
N ILE A 176 -27.26 20.76 0.99
CA ILE A 176 -26.54 20.40 2.22
C ILE A 176 -25.20 19.73 1.85
N VAL A 177 -25.23 18.80 0.93
CA VAL A 177 -24.05 18.06 0.50
C VAL A 177 -23.09 18.95 -0.26
N LEU A 178 -23.54 19.87 -1.13
CA LEU A 178 -22.67 20.82 -1.82
C LEU A 178 -21.93 21.73 -0.84
N ILE A 179 -22.62 22.24 0.17
CA ILE A 179 -21.99 23.05 1.23
C ILE A 179 -20.97 22.19 1.98
N GLY A 180 -21.35 21.01 2.45
CA GLY A 180 -20.49 20.11 3.20
C GLY A 180 -19.25 19.66 2.42
N THR A 181 -19.41 19.30 1.15
CA THR A 181 -18.28 18.86 0.30
C THR A 181 -17.35 20.01 -0.08
N SER A 182 -17.87 21.24 -0.29
CA SER A 182 -17.03 22.42 -0.54
C SER A 182 -16.15 22.75 0.67
N ILE A 183 -16.71 22.65 1.86
CA ILE A 183 -15.97 22.87 3.10
C ILE A 183 -14.97 21.74 3.36
N ALA A 184 -15.37 20.48 3.12
CA ALA A 184 -14.46 19.34 3.19
C ALA A 184 -13.30 19.46 2.20
N LEU A 185 -13.53 19.99 1.00
CA LEU A 185 -12.49 20.26 0.01
C LEU A 185 -11.47 21.27 0.54
N PHE A 186 -11.94 22.38 1.05
CA PHE A 186 -11.07 23.40 1.65
C PHE A 186 -10.29 22.83 2.84
N ALA A 187 -10.97 22.16 3.77
CA ALA A 187 -10.35 21.51 4.92
C ALA A 187 -9.28 20.47 4.52
N ALA A 188 -9.55 19.66 3.50
CA ALA A 188 -8.61 18.67 3.00
C ALA A 188 -7.36 19.31 2.37
N ILE A 189 -7.50 20.40 1.62
CA ILE A 189 -6.37 21.13 1.03
C ILE A 189 -5.51 21.78 2.14
N VAL A 190 -6.14 22.42 3.12
CA VAL A 190 -5.45 23.00 4.27
C VAL A 190 -4.73 21.91 5.07
N SER A 191 -5.41 20.82 5.35
CA SER A 191 -4.84 19.63 6.03
C SER A 191 -3.57 19.15 5.32
N ARG A 192 -3.60 18.97 3.99
CA ARG A 192 -2.42 18.56 3.20
C ARG A 192 -1.26 19.54 3.34
N THR A 193 -1.56 20.84 3.33
CA THR A 193 -0.55 21.88 3.45
C THR A 193 0.10 21.86 4.82
N ILE A 194 -0.68 21.78 5.89
CA ILE A 194 -0.20 21.75 7.26
C ILE A 194 0.63 20.49 7.53
N VAL A 195 0.09 19.30 7.22
CA VAL A 195 0.82 18.04 7.45
C VAL A 195 2.14 18.03 6.68
N ARG A 196 2.18 18.58 5.46
CA ARG A 196 3.40 18.67 4.68
C ARG A 196 4.46 19.58 5.35
N ILE A 197 4.06 20.72 5.88
CA ILE A 197 4.96 21.61 6.63
C ILE A 197 5.51 20.86 7.85
N PHE A 198 4.67 20.14 8.58
CA PHE A 198 5.11 19.32 9.70
C PHE A 198 6.04 18.18 9.28
N LEU A 199 5.71 17.46 8.21
CA LEU A 199 6.54 16.35 7.70
C LEU A 199 7.87 16.82 7.10
N SER A 200 7.98 18.08 6.65
CA SER A 200 9.24 18.64 6.17
C SER A 200 10.23 18.94 7.29
N ASN A 201 9.77 19.03 8.53
CA ASN A 201 10.63 19.26 9.69
C ASN A 201 11.40 17.97 10.05
N ASP A 202 12.68 18.12 10.40
CA ASP A 202 13.57 17.01 10.78
C ASP A 202 13.08 16.20 12.00
N LEU A 203 12.15 16.78 12.78
CA LEU A 203 11.53 16.12 13.94
C LEU A 203 10.75 14.85 13.59
N PHE A 204 10.24 14.74 12.35
CA PHE A 204 9.43 13.62 11.88
C PHE A 204 10.19 12.69 10.95
N ARG A 205 11.47 12.98 10.64
CA ARG A 205 12.32 12.09 9.87
C ARG A 205 12.71 10.90 10.72
N ARG A 206 12.42 9.70 10.21
CA ARG A 206 12.83 8.44 10.82
C ARG A 206 14.29 8.17 10.46
N ARG A 207 15.15 8.03 11.46
CA ARG A 207 16.57 7.75 11.28
C ARG A 207 16.81 6.25 11.32
N ILE A 208 17.32 5.72 10.24
CA ILE A 208 17.54 4.28 10.05
C ILE A 208 19.03 4.04 9.93
N LEU A 209 19.57 3.19 10.79
CA LEU A 209 20.95 2.72 10.71
C LEU A 209 20.99 1.42 9.90
N ILE A 210 21.64 1.43 8.75
CA ILE A 210 21.78 0.29 7.85
C ILE A 210 23.17 -0.30 8.02
N ILE A 211 23.22 -1.57 8.42
CA ILE A 211 24.45 -2.32 8.61
C ILE A 211 24.69 -3.17 7.38
N GLY A 212 25.73 -2.85 6.63
CA GLY A 212 26.11 -3.47 5.37
C GLY A 212 26.50 -2.45 4.32
N THR A 213 27.39 -2.83 3.43
CA THR A 213 27.87 -2.00 2.30
C THR A 213 27.78 -2.73 0.96
N GLY A 214 27.31 -3.98 0.96
CA GLY A 214 27.20 -4.84 -0.19
C GLY A 214 25.99 -4.58 -1.08
N LEU A 215 25.55 -5.60 -1.83
CA LEU A 215 24.46 -5.48 -2.81
C LEU A 215 23.12 -5.16 -2.14
N ARG A 216 22.83 -5.76 -0.97
CA ARG A 216 21.60 -5.51 -0.22
C ARG A 216 21.51 -4.06 0.26
N ALA A 217 22.61 -3.51 0.76
CA ALA A 217 22.66 -2.11 1.21
C ALA A 217 22.48 -1.13 0.03
N ARG A 218 23.08 -1.42 -1.12
CA ARG A 218 22.89 -0.64 -2.36
C ARG A 218 21.46 -0.68 -2.84
N HIS A 219 20.80 -1.83 -2.76
CA HIS A 219 19.39 -1.97 -3.11
C HIS A 219 18.49 -1.11 -2.20
N ILE A 220 18.76 -1.08 -0.90
CA ILE A 220 18.06 -0.17 0.03
C ILE A 220 18.29 1.29 -0.35
N GLU A 221 19.51 1.66 -0.71
CA GLU A 221 19.84 3.03 -1.15
C GLU A 221 19.04 3.42 -2.40
N GLU A 222 18.92 2.54 -3.38
CA GLU A 222 18.14 2.75 -4.59
C GLU A 222 16.65 2.87 -4.29
N LEU A 223 16.10 1.99 -3.45
CA LEU A 223 14.73 2.09 -2.96
C LEU A 223 14.47 3.41 -2.22
N SER A 224 15.44 3.89 -1.47
CA SER A 224 15.36 5.16 -0.78
C SER A 224 15.26 6.34 -1.74
N ARG A 225 16.00 6.32 -2.85
CA ARG A 225 15.94 7.36 -3.88
C ARG A 225 14.58 7.39 -4.59
N THR A 226 13.97 6.22 -4.81
CA THR A 226 12.68 6.10 -5.50
C THR A 226 11.48 6.29 -4.58
N HIS A 227 11.58 5.85 -3.33
CA HIS A 227 10.47 5.82 -2.36
C HIS A 227 10.73 6.66 -1.11
N GLY A 228 11.94 7.24 -0.95
CA GLY A 228 12.35 7.97 0.25
C GLY A 228 11.87 9.42 0.25
N GLY A 229 11.43 9.93 1.37
CA GLY A 229 11.11 11.34 1.58
C GLY A 229 11.10 11.70 3.06
N LEU A 230 10.87 10.71 3.92
CA LEU A 230 10.72 10.87 5.36
C LEU A 230 11.70 10.03 6.18
N GLN A 231 12.72 9.47 5.51
CA GLN A 231 13.70 8.58 6.13
C GLN A 231 15.10 9.12 5.89
N GLU A 232 15.87 9.27 6.95
CA GLU A 232 17.30 9.56 6.91
C GLU A 232 18.04 8.25 7.11
N MET A 233 18.84 7.83 6.14
CA MET A 233 19.53 6.55 6.15
C MET A 233 21.02 6.76 6.39
N HIS A 234 21.56 6.05 7.38
CA HIS A 234 22.98 6.05 7.73
C HIS A 234 23.54 4.66 7.46
N PHE A 235 24.52 4.56 6.60
CA PHE A 235 25.16 3.30 6.21
C PHE A 235 26.43 3.08 7.01
N VAL A 236 26.59 1.87 7.53
CA VAL A 236 27.73 1.46 8.34
C VAL A 236 28.27 0.14 7.83
N SER A 237 29.60 0.00 7.80
CA SER A 237 30.26 -1.22 7.34
C SER A 237 29.93 -2.40 8.26
N GLU A 238 29.76 -3.58 7.66
CA GLU A 238 29.59 -4.85 8.36
C GLU A 238 30.83 -5.28 9.16
N ALA A 239 32.02 -4.73 8.85
CA ALA A 239 33.25 -4.96 9.60
C ALA A 239 33.08 -4.63 11.09
N LEU A 240 32.23 -3.66 11.44
CA LEU A 240 31.90 -3.32 12.82
C LEU A 240 31.23 -4.46 13.61
N LEU A 241 30.54 -5.37 12.94
CA LEU A 241 29.96 -6.57 13.58
C LEU A 241 31.04 -7.57 13.97
N THR A 242 32.12 -7.66 13.21
CA THR A 242 33.24 -8.58 13.42
C THR A 242 34.27 -8.02 14.41
N GLU A 243 34.64 -6.76 14.29
CA GLU A 243 35.65 -6.10 15.13
C GLU A 243 35.17 -5.87 16.56
N ALA A 244 33.92 -5.48 16.77
CA ALA A 244 33.33 -5.34 18.10
C ALA A 244 33.29 -6.68 18.88
N SER A 245 33.34 -7.82 18.17
CA SER A 245 33.42 -9.16 18.77
C SER A 245 34.85 -9.59 19.09
N ALA A 246 35.84 -9.10 18.32
CA ALA A 246 37.26 -9.39 18.55
C ALA A 246 37.85 -8.59 19.74
N ALA A 247 37.32 -7.40 20.02
CA ALA A 247 37.73 -6.54 21.12
C ALA A 247 37.43 -7.09 22.54
N LYS A 248 36.79 -8.26 22.69
CA LYS A 248 36.72 -8.99 23.98
C LYS A 248 38.08 -9.47 24.49
N GLY A 249 39.13 -9.39 23.68
CA GLY A 249 40.49 -9.81 24.02
C GLY A 249 41.42 -8.72 24.58
N GLY A 250 40.93 -7.57 25.06
CA GLY A 250 41.70 -6.66 25.89
C GLY A 250 42.43 -5.50 25.14
N SER A 251 42.39 -5.41 23.82
CA SER A 251 42.82 -4.23 23.08
C SER A 251 41.73 -3.17 22.97
N ILE A 252 42.09 -1.93 23.29
CA ILE A 252 41.20 -0.76 23.11
C ILE A 252 41.04 -0.54 21.62
N SER A 253 39.97 -1.04 21.04
CA SER A 253 39.64 -0.77 19.63
C SER A 253 39.10 0.65 19.52
N PRO A 254 39.65 1.52 18.64
CA PRO A 254 39.13 2.85 18.38
C PRO A 254 37.77 2.84 17.64
N VAL A 255 37.26 1.65 17.30
CA VAL A 255 36.04 1.46 16.53
C VAL A 255 34.84 1.61 17.47
N PRO A 256 33.93 2.56 17.21
CA PRO A 256 32.75 2.76 18.03
C PRO A 256 31.85 1.53 18.01
N SER A 257 31.31 1.17 19.17
CA SER A 257 30.31 0.11 19.26
C SER A 257 29.04 0.48 18.51
N ILE A 258 28.27 -0.54 18.04
CA ILE A 258 26.98 -0.28 17.37
C ILE A 258 26.06 0.54 18.27
N GLY A 259 26.09 0.30 19.58
CA GLY A 259 25.30 1.06 20.56
C GLY A 259 25.67 2.54 20.57
N GLU A 260 26.95 2.88 20.51
CA GLU A 260 27.41 4.27 20.42
C GLU A 260 27.02 4.94 19.09
N LEU A 261 27.07 4.22 17.98
CA LEU A 261 26.63 4.73 16.68
C LEU A 261 25.13 5.01 16.67
N VAL A 262 24.34 4.09 17.24
CA VAL A 262 22.90 4.28 17.40
C VAL A 262 22.57 5.54 18.22
N ASP A 263 23.33 5.78 19.31
CA ASP A 263 23.12 6.96 20.15
C ASP A 263 23.53 8.24 19.44
N ARG A 264 24.65 8.24 18.67
CA ARG A 264 25.11 9.40 17.88
C ARG A 264 24.13 9.82 16.81
N VAL A 265 23.68 8.83 16.03
CA VAL A 265 22.71 9.07 14.94
C VAL A 265 21.31 9.27 15.50
N SER A 266 21.08 8.90 16.76
CA SER A 266 19.75 8.79 17.36
C SER A 266 18.82 7.92 16.52
N ALA A 267 19.32 6.73 16.12
CA ALA A 267 18.61 5.84 15.22
C ALA A 267 17.32 5.30 15.85
N ASP A 268 16.25 5.35 15.08
CA ASP A 268 14.92 4.83 15.45
C ASP A 268 14.78 3.33 15.10
N GLU A 269 15.62 2.85 14.18
CA GLU A 269 15.59 1.46 13.68
C GLU A 269 16.96 1.06 13.14
N ILE A 270 17.32 -0.22 13.32
CA ILE A 270 18.50 -0.83 12.71
C ILE A 270 18.03 -1.81 11.63
N VAL A 271 18.60 -1.72 10.44
CA VAL A 271 18.36 -2.66 9.33
C VAL A 271 19.63 -3.44 9.06
N VAL A 272 19.53 -4.77 9.11
CA VAL A 272 20.65 -5.67 8.81
C VAL A 272 20.61 -6.02 7.33
N ALA A 273 21.52 -5.42 6.56
CA ALA A 273 21.65 -5.59 5.11
C ALA A 273 23.00 -6.21 4.74
N VAL A 274 23.40 -7.24 5.46
CA VAL A 274 24.67 -7.96 5.29
C VAL A 274 24.49 -9.05 4.23
N ASP A 275 25.45 -9.16 3.30
CA ASP A 275 25.41 -10.16 2.24
C ASP A 275 25.95 -11.54 2.69
N SER A 276 26.67 -11.60 3.82
CA SER A 276 27.24 -12.84 4.35
C SER A 276 26.43 -13.39 5.54
N GLU A 277 26.17 -14.69 5.55
CA GLU A 277 25.50 -15.37 6.68
C GLU A 277 26.34 -15.41 7.97
N ARG A 278 27.65 -15.06 7.89
CA ARG A 278 28.62 -15.17 9.00
C ARG A 278 28.64 -13.95 9.92
N ALA A 279 27.80 -12.96 9.71
CA ALA A 279 27.79 -11.79 10.57
C ALA A 279 27.31 -12.16 11.99
N ARG A 280 28.16 -11.88 12.99
CA ARG A 280 27.79 -12.10 14.39
C ARG A 280 26.80 -11.02 14.84
N LEU A 281 25.59 -11.44 15.15
CA LEU A 281 24.50 -10.54 15.53
C LEU A 281 24.45 -10.25 17.05
N ASP A 282 25.41 -10.77 17.83
CA ASP A 282 25.43 -10.61 19.29
C ASP A 282 25.42 -9.15 19.76
N SER A 283 26.13 -8.28 19.02
CA SER A 283 26.17 -6.85 19.31
C SER A 283 24.83 -6.15 19.10
N LEU A 284 23.95 -6.72 18.26
CA LEU A 284 22.61 -6.18 18.00
C LEU A 284 21.61 -6.52 19.09
N LEU A 285 21.87 -7.61 19.85
CA LEU A 285 21.00 -8.02 20.95
C LEU A 285 20.91 -6.92 22.01
N SER A 286 22.03 -6.27 22.34
CA SER A 286 22.05 -5.16 23.28
C SER A 286 21.18 -3.98 22.84
N CYS A 287 21.17 -3.67 21.53
CA CYS A 287 20.33 -2.63 20.95
C CYS A 287 18.85 -3.04 21.00
N LYS A 288 18.55 -4.30 20.70
CA LYS A 288 17.18 -4.84 20.76
C LYS A 288 16.62 -4.82 22.18
N VAL A 289 17.42 -5.18 23.18
CA VAL A 289 17.04 -5.11 24.61
C VAL A 289 16.80 -3.66 25.05
N ARG A 290 17.54 -2.71 24.50
CA ARG A 290 17.31 -1.25 24.70
C ARG A 290 16.03 -0.74 24.01
N GLY A 291 15.27 -1.60 23.33
CA GLY A 291 14.01 -1.28 22.68
C GLY A 291 14.14 -0.71 21.27
N ILE A 292 15.31 -0.79 20.64
CA ILE A 292 15.52 -0.36 19.26
C ILE A 292 15.16 -1.53 18.35
N PRO A 293 14.21 -1.38 17.42
CA PRO A 293 13.83 -2.43 16.50
C PRO A 293 15.01 -2.79 15.58
N VAL A 294 15.30 -4.08 15.50
CA VAL A 294 16.26 -4.64 14.56
C VAL A 294 15.47 -5.39 13.50
N THR A 295 15.59 -4.98 12.26
CA THR A 295 14.81 -5.52 11.14
C THR A 295 15.77 -6.13 10.11
N GLU A 296 15.44 -7.30 9.60
CA GLU A 296 16.16 -7.92 8.49
C GLU A 296 15.88 -7.23 7.16
N PHE A 297 16.81 -7.36 6.22
CA PHE A 297 16.72 -6.79 4.88
C PHE A 297 15.39 -7.11 4.18
N ASN A 298 15.01 -8.40 4.10
CA ASN A 298 13.79 -8.81 3.40
C ASN A 298 12.53 -8.21 4.04
N SER A 299 12.45 -8.17 5.36
CA SER A 299 11.33 -7.58 6.09
C SER A 299 11.27 -6.06 5.91
N PHE A 300 12.42 -5.40 5.81
CA PHE A 300 12.49 -3.97 5.52
C PHE A 300 12.02 -3.65 4.10
N VAL A 301 12.54 -4.35 3.09
CA VAL A 301 12.17 -4.19 1.67
C VAL A 301 10.67 -4.48 1.48
N GLU A 302 10.17 -5.57 2.05
CA GLU A 302 8.74 -5.91 2.02
C GLU A 302 7.86 -4.77 2.54
N ARG A 303 8.24 -4.17 3.67
CA ARG A 303 7.51 -3.05 4.27
C ARG A 303 7.55 -1.78 3.42
N GLN A 304 8.67 -1.53 2.72
CA GLN A 304 8.84 -0.35 1.86
C GLN A 304 8.11 -0.49 0.53
N THR A 305 8.16 -1.67 -0.08
CA THR A 305 7.66 -1.92 -1.44
C THR A 305 6.24 -2.48 -1.49
N GLY A 306 5.78 -3.09 -0.39
CA GLY A 306 4.49 -3.80 -0.33
C GLY A 306 4.47 -5.07 -1.19
N ARG A 307 5.66 -5.70 -1.41
CA ARG A 307 5.83 -6.94 -2.17
C ARG A 307 6.99 -7.77 -1.61
N ILE A 308 7.00 -9.06 -1.89
CA ILE A 308 8.10 -9.96 -1.56
C ILE A 308 8.98 -10.11 -2.79
N GLU A 309 10.15 -9.47 -2.79
CA GLU A 309 11.05 -9.49 -3.94
C GLU A 309 11.72 -10.84 -4.11
N MET A 310 11.43 -11.53 -5.21
CA MET A 310 11.92 -12.88 -5.51
C MET A 310 13.45 -12.94 -5.66
N ALA A 311 14.06 -11.85 -6.15
CA ALA A 311 15.50 -11.78 -6.35
C ALA A 311 16.32 -11.92 -5.06
N TRP A 312 15.75 -11.54 -3.93
CA TRP A 312 16.41 -11.57 -2.61
C TRP A 312 15.79 -12.62 -1.68
N LEU A 313 14.84 -13.42 -2.18
CA LEU A 313 14.07 -14.31 -1.35
C LEU A 313 14.86 -15.55 -0.94
N GLU A 314 15.20 -15.64 0.32
CA GLU A 314 15.70 -16.83 0.96
C GLU A 314 14.53 -17.66 1.52
N VAL A 315 14.51 -18.96 1.20
CA VAL A 315 13.44 -19.86 1.72
C VAL A 315 13.45 -19.92 3.23
N ASN A 316 14.64 -19.89 3.83
CA ASN A 316 14.81 -19.90 5.28
C ASN A 316 14.09 -18.70 5.92
N TRP A 317 14.25 -17.51 5.34
CA TRP A 317 13.51 -16.33 5.79
C TRP A 317 11.99 -16.52 5.67
N LEU A 318 11.53 -17.09 4.56
CA LEU A 318 10.09 -17.27 4.32
C LEU A 318 9.45 -18.24 5.33
N VAL A 319 10.18 -19.30 5.71
CA VAL A 319 9.74 -20.28 6.72
C VAL A 319 9.63 -19.65 8.11
N HIS A 320 10.57 -18.78 8.49
CA HIS A 320 10.59 -18.12 9.80
C HIS A 320 9.84 -16.79 9.85
N ALA A 321 9.45 -16.24 8.69
CA ALA A 321 8.71 -15.00 8.62
C ALA A 321 7.32 -15.15 9.25
N SER A 322 6.93 -14.16 10.03
CA SER A 322 5.54 -14.06 10.51
C SER A 322 4.57 -13.87 9.36
N GLY A 323 3.41 -14.51 9.41
CA GLY A 323 2.39 -14.43 8.38
C GLY A 323 1.96 -15.82 7.88
N PHE A 324 1.31 -15.87 6.72
CA PHE A 324 0.72 -17.09 6.13
C PHE A 324 -0.27 -17.81 7.07
N GLN A 325 -0.81 -17.11 8.05
CA GLN A 325 -1.74 -17.68 9.03
C GLN A 325 -3.17 -17.43 8.56
N PHE A 326 -3.81 -18.47 8.04
CA PHE A 326 -5.23 -18.47 7.72
C PHE A 326 -5.99 -19.17 8.83
N ARG A 327 -6.64 -18.39 9.69
CA ARG A 327 -7.55 -18.95 10.70
C ARG A 327 -8.86 -19.34 10.02
N LEU A 328 -9.46 -20.45 10.44
CA LEU A 328 -10.76 -20.87 9.92
C LEU A 328 -11.83 -19.79 10.06
N ILE A 329 -11.80 -19.05 11.16
CA ILE A 329 -12.74 -17.95 11.41
C ILE A 329 -12.60 -16.84 10.36
N ASP A 330 -11.37 -16.51 9.94
CA ASP A 330 -11.12 -15.49 8.94
C ASP A 330 -11.63 -15.93 7.55
N ASP A 331 -11.49 -17.22 7.20
CA ASP A 331 -12.04 -17.77 5.93
C ASP A 331 -13.57 -17.77 5.92
N VAL A 332 -14.22 -18.05 7.07
CA VAL A 332 -15.68 -17.99 7.22
C VAL A 332 -16.18 -16.54 7.11
N ILE A 333 -15.59 -15.61 7.87
CA ILE A 333 -15.97 -14.19 7.82
C ILE A 333 -15.77 -13.63 6.41
N LYS A 334 -14.62 -13.94 5.79
CA LYS A 334 -14.35 -13.56 4.40
C LYS A 334 -15.41 -14.12 3.45
N ARG A 335 -15.81 -15.38 3.63
CA ARG A 335 -16.83 -16.01 2.77
C ARG A 335 -18.18 -15.33 2.90
N VAL A 336 -18.60 -15.02 4.12
CA VAL A 336 -19.86 -14.26 4.38
C VAL A 336 -19.79 -12.89 3.71
N MET A 337 -18.68 -12.18 3.89
CA MET A 337 -18.44 -10.87 3.27
C MET A 337 -18.48 -10.97 1.73
N ASP A 338 -17.78 -11.95 1.14
CA ASP A 338 -17.77 -12.18 -0.31
C ASP A 338 -19.18 -12.43 -0.86
N ILE A 339 -19.99 -13.26 -0.19
CA ILE A 339 -21.37 -13.57 -0.60
C ILE A 339 -22.23 -12.30 -0.49
N THR A 340 -22.22 -11.63 0.66
CA THR A 340 -23.09 -10.48 0.91
C THR A 340 -22.82 -9.34 -0.06
N LEU A 341 -21.53 -8.99 -0.24
CA LEU A 341 -21.14 -7.91 -1.14
C LEU A 341 -21.35 -8.27 -2.61
N SER A 342 -21.11 -9.53 -3.01
CA SER A 342 -21.35 -9.97 -4.39
C SER A 342 -22.83 -10.00 -4.73
N LEU A 343 -23.68 -10.42 -3.80
CA LEU A 343 -25.13 -10.41 -3.99
C LEU A 343 -25.65 -8.96 -4.13
N ALA A 344 -25.22 -8.08 -3.24
CA ALA A 344 -25.58 -6.67 -3.31
C ALA A 344 -25.10 -6.02 -4.63
N ALA A 345 -23.84 -6.26 -5.02
CA ALA A 345 -23.28 -5.75 -6.26
C ALA A 345 -24.02 -6.30 -7.49
N LEU A 346 -24.43 -7.58 -7.49
CA LEU A 346 -25.16 -8.19 -8.59
C LEU A 346 -26.57 -7.55 -8.72
N ILE A 347 -27.27 -7.36 -7.61
CA ILE A 347 -28.59 -6.70 -7.60
C ILE A 347 -28.49 -5.27 -8.12
N ILE A 348 -27.52 -4.48 -7.63
CA ILE A 348 -27.32 -3.09 -8.05
C ILE A 348 -26.92 -3.00 -9.51
N SER A 349 -26.07 -3.91 -9.99
CA SER A 349 -25.58 -3.92 -11.37
C SER A 349 -26.55 -4.56 -12.36
N LEU A 350 -27.61 -5.20 -11.91
CA LEU A 350 -28.54 -5.95 -12.76
C LEU A 350 -29.12 -5.12 -13.93
N PRO A 351 -29.63 -3.89 -13.73
CA PRO A 351 -30.14 -3.08 -14.85
C PRO A 351 -29.05 -2.80 -15.90
N VAL A 352 -27.84 -2.46 -15.45
CA VAL A 352 -26.69 -2.19 -16.33
C VAL A 352 -26.25 -3.46 -17.05
N LEU A 353 -26.25 -4.60 -16.35
CA LEU A 353 -25.93 -5.91 -16.91
C LEU A 353 -26.90 -6.29 -18.03
N LEU A 354 -28.21 -6.09 -17.83
CA LEU A 354 -29.24 -6.39 -18.85
C LEU A 354 -29.02 -5.53 -20.12
N ILE A 355 -28.74 -4.23 -19.95
CA ILE A 355 -28.43 -3.33 -21.07
C ILE A 355 -27.16 -3.78 -21.79
N ALA A 356 -26.10 -4.12 -21.04
CA ALA A 356 -24.85 -4.61 -21.60
C ALA A 356 -25.05 -5.95 -22.37
N MET A 357 -25.86 -6.85 -21.85
CA MET A 357 -26.18 -8.12 -22.52
C MET A 357 -26.89 -7.88 -23.87
N LEU A 358 -27.86 -6.96 -23.89
CA LEU A 358 -28.55 -6.57 -25.12
C LEU A 358 -27.56 -5.92 -26.12
N ALA A 359 -26.71 -5.01 -25.67
CA ALA A 359 -25.70 -4.38 -26.50
C ALA A 359 -24.72 -5.39 -27.12
N VAL A 360 -24.23 -6.38 -26.35
CA VAL A 360 -23.39 -7.48 -26.87
C VAL A 360 -24.11 -8.29 -27.94
N ARG A 361 -25.40 -8.55 -27.76
CA ARG A 361 -26.21 -9.32 -28.73
C ARG A 361 -26.41 -8.58 -30.05
N LEU A 362 -26.57 -7.26 -29.98
CA LEU A 362 -26.76 -6.39 -31.15
C LEU A 362 -25.45 -6.11 -31.91
N ASP A 363 -24.31 -6.04 -31.21
CA ASP A 363 -23.01 -5.71 -31.79
C ASP A 363 -22.41 -6.83 -32.65
N SER A 364 -22.63 -8.09 -32.26
CA SER A 364 -22.10 -9.24 -33.01
C SER A 364 -22.90 -10.53 -32.80
N PRO A 365 -23.01 -11.41 -33.82
CA PRO A 365 -23.71 -12.70 -33.69
C PRO A 365 -22.95 -13.64 -32.73
N GLY A 366 -23.70 -14.47 -31.97
CA GLY A 366 -23.14 -15.47 -31.07
C GLY A 366 -23.64 -15.36 -29.62
N PRO A 367 -23.07 -16.15 -28.68
CA PRO A 367 -23.48 -16.16 -27.29
C PRO A 367 -23.14 -14.86 -26.58
N ILE A 368 -23.96 -14.45 -25.61
CA ILE A 368 -23.78 -13.21 -24.81
C ILE A 368 -22.63 -13.42 -23.82
N PHE A 369 -22.58 -14.59 -23.20
CA PHE A 369 -21.53 -14.92 -22.24
C PHE A 369 -20.36 -15.64 -22.91
N TYR A 370 -19.17 -15.31 -22.46
CA TYR A 370 -17.93 -16.03 -22.73
C TYR A 370 -17.50 -16.77 -21.47
N ARG A 371 -17.05 -18.00 -21.61
CA ARG A 371 -16.53 -18.81 -20.51
C ARG A 371 -15.12 -19.29 -20.83
N GLN A 372 -14.28 -19.35 -19.80
CA GLN A 372 -12.89 -19.75 -19.94
C GLN A 372 -12.40 -20.49 -18.69
N GLU A 373 -11.65 -21.55 -18.87
CA GLU A 373 -11.03 -22.27 -17.75
C GLU A 373 -9.97 -21.43 -17.06
N ARG A 374 -10.03 -21.43 -15.74
CA ARG A 374 -9.11 -20.72 -14.84
C ARG A 374 -8.79 -21.58 -13.62
N VAL A 375 -7.66 -21.27 -12.96
CA VAL A 375 -7.21 -21.97 -11.77
C VAL A 375 -7.52 -21.14 -10.52
N THR A 376 -7.99 -21.82 -9.46
CA THR A 376 -8.29 -21.23 -8.15
C THR A 376 -7.60 -22.01 -7.02
N ARG A 377 -8.06 -21.82 -5.79
CA ARG A 377 -7.50 -22.46 -4.58
C ARG A 377 -7.31 -23.98 -4.76
N GLY A 378 -6.13 -24.47 -4.32
CA GLY A 378 -5.76 -25.87 -4.42
C GLY A 378 -5.46 -26.36 -5.83
N GLY A 379 -5.21 -25.46 -6.79
CA GLY A 379 -4.97 -25.84 -8.19
C GLY A 379 -6.25 -26.27 -8.94
N ARG A 380 -7.44 -26.11 -8.35
CA ARG A 380 -8.72 -26.52 -8.93
C ARG A 380 -9.07 -25.67 -10.14
N VAL A 381 -9.42 -26.30 -11.26
CA VAL A 381 -9.90 -25.62 -12.46
C VAL A 381 -11.40 -25.30 -12.32
N PHE A 382 -11.81 -24.11 -12.78
CA PHE A 382 -13.22 -23.68 -12.80
C PHE A 382 -13.52 -22.86 -14.06
N TRP A 383 -14.79 -22.73 -14.41
CA TRP A 383 -15.26 -21.90 -15.52
C TRP A 383 -15.51 -20.48 -15.06
N LEU A 384 -14.70 -19.55 -15.56
CA LEU A 384 -14.86 -18.11 -15.33
C LEU A 384 -15.82 -17.54 -16.36
N TYR A 385 -16.83 -16.78 -15.91
CA TYR A 385 -17.84 -16.16 -16.75
C TYR A 385 -17.55 -14.66 -16.97
N LYS A 386 -17.70 -14.24 -18.25
CA LYS A 386 -17.61 -12.82 -18.64
C LYS A 386 -18.67 -12.49 -19.68
N LEU A 387 -18.99 -11.21 -19.91
CA LEU A 387 -19.65 -10.81 -21.14
C LEU A 387 -18.67 -10.94 -22.31
N ARG A 388 -19.18 -11.39 -23.44
CA ARG A 388 -18.37 -11.49 -24.65
C ARG A 388 -17.96 -10.09 -25.13
N SER A 389 -16.68 -9.81 -25.19
CA SER A 389 -16.08 -8.57 -25.65
C SER A 389 -15.24 -8.73 -26.91
N MET A 390 -15.10 -9.96 -27.39
CA MET A 390 -14.36 -10.31 -28.62
C MET A 390 -15.25 -11.10 -29.59
N ARG A 391 -14.83 -11.15 -30.86
CA ARG A 391 -15.48 -11.95 -31.88
C ARG A 391 -15.38 -13.44 -31.55
N THR A 392 -16.32 -14.24 -32.05
CA THR A 392 -16.40 -15.67 -31.73
C THR A 392 -15.22 -16.49 -32.27
N ASP A 393 -14.52 -15.98 -33.29
CA ASP A 393 -13.34 -16.58 -33.90
C ASP A 393 -12.00 -16.14 -33.26
N ALA A 394 -12.05 -15.34 -32.19
CA ALA A 394 -10.87 -14.72 -31.60
C ALA A 394 -9.78 -15.68 -31.08
N GLU A 395 -10.14 -16.93 -30.73
CA GLU A 395 -9.23 -17.94 -30.18
C GLU A 395 -9.02 -19.18 -31.10
N LYS A 396 -9.37 -19.09 -32.41
CA LYS A 396 -9.15 -20.20 -33.34
C LYS A 396 -7.70 -20.69 -33.42
N ASN A 397 -6.73 -19.79 -33.15
CA ASN A 397 -5.29 -20.09 -33.19
C ASN A 397 -4.70 -20.29 -31.76
N GLY A 398 -5.48 -20.77 -30.82
CA GLY A 398 -5.05 -21.08 -29.47
C GLY A 398 -5.02 -19.90 -28.50
N ALA A 399 -4.57 -20.18 -27.29
CA ALA A 399 -4.46 -19.20 -26.20
C ALA A 399 -3.35 -18.19 -26.49
N LYS A 400 -3.70 -16.90 -26.54
CA LYS A 400 -2.73 -15.81 -26.70
C LYS A 400 -2.91 -14.78 -25.58
N TRP A 401 -1.81 -14.20 -25.15
CA TRP A 401 -1.83 -13.05 -24.25
C TRP A 401 -2.54 -11.87 -24.93
N ALA A 402 -3.21 -11.02 -24.13
CA ALA A 402 -3.85 -9.82 -24.64
C ALA A 402 -2.79 -8.84 -25.17
N VAL A 403 -3.01 -8.32 -26.40
CA VAL A 403 -2.13 -7.35 -27.06
C VAL A 403 -2.83 -6.00 -27.09
N LYS A 404 -2.04 -4.93 -27.03
CA LYS A 404 -2.56 -3.55 -27.19
C LYS A 404 -3.19 -3.38 -28.59
N ASN A 405 -4.39 -2.80 -28.65
CA ASN A 405 -5.17 -2.63 -29.89
C ASN A 405 -5.52 -3.94 -30.63
N ASP A 406 -5.98 -4.94 -29.87
CA ASP A 406 -6.37 -6.23 -30.40
C ASP A 406 -7.58 -6.13 -31.34
N ASN A 407 -7.40 -6.41 -32.62
CA ASN A 407 -8.44 -6.34 -33.66
C ASN A 407 -9.60 -7.33 -33.47
N ARG A 408 -9.46 -8.28 -32.52
CA ARG A 408 -10.50 -9.24 -32.17
C ARG A 408 -11.59 -8.65 -31.28
N ILE A 409 -11.36 -7.45 -30.72
CA ILE A 409 -12.28 -6.77 -29.80
C ILE A 409 -13.38 -6.09 -30.60
N THR A 410 -14.66 -6.30 -30.23
CA THR A 410 -15.80 -5.65 -30.85
C THR A 410 -15.95 -4.19 -30.37
N LYS A 411 -16.77 -3.38 -31.05
CA LYS A 411 -16.98 -1.95 -30.68
C LYS A 411 -17.56 -1.84 -29.26
N VAL A 412 -18.63 -2.57 -28.97
CA VAL A 412 -19.23 -2.65 -27.64
C VAL A 412 -18.25 -3.30 -26.65
N GLY A 413 -17.54 -4.35 -27.09
CA GLY A 413 -16.53 -5.03 -26.29
C GLY A 413 -15.41 -4.10 -25.79
N LYS A 414 -15.00 -3.12 -26.59
CA LYS A 414 -14.01 -2.12 -26.17
C LYS A 414 -14.52 -1.27 -25.01
N PHE A 415 -15.75 -0.79 -25.09
CA PHE A 415 -16.40 -0.04 -24.00
C PHE A 415 -16.55 -0.89 -22.73
N LEU A 416 -17.03 -2.13 -22.87
CA LEU A 416 -17.21 -3.05 -21.73
C LEU A 416 -15.89 -3.32 -21.01
N ARG A 417 -14.79 -3.53 -21.74
CA ARG A 417 -13.45 -3.76 -21.16
C ARG A 417 -12.90 -2.51 -20.48
N GLN A 418 -13.10 -1.33 -21.04
CA GLN A 418 -12.66 -0.07 -20.44
C GLN A 418 -13.39 0.23 -19.13
N THR A 419 -14.69 -0.09 -19.08
CA THR A 419 -15.54 0.12 -17.89
C THR A 419 -15.57 -1.09 -16.95
N ARG A 420 -14.89 -2.21 -17.29
CA ARG A 420 -14.90 -3.47 -16.54
C ARG A 420 -16.30 -4.10 -16.40
N LEU A 421 -17.28 -3.66 -17.17
CA LEU A 421 -18.63 -4.24 -17.15
C LEU A 421 -18.64 -5.68 -17.67
N ASP A 422 -17.68 -6.05 -18.49
CA ASP A 422 -17.50 -7.44 -18.96
C ASP A 422 -17.19 -8.42 -17.82
N GLU A 423 -16.70 -7.95 -16.68
CA GLU A 423 -16.35 -8.79 -15.53
C GLU A 423 -17.48 -8.97 -14.50
N ILE A 424 -18.62 -8.24 -14.64
CA ILE A 424 -19.78 -8.37 -13.71
C ILE A 424 -20.26 -9.83 -13.55
N PRO A 425 -20.33 -10.69 -14.61
CA PRO A 425 -20.77 -12.07 -14.44
C PRO A 425 -19.87 -12.91 -13.52
N GLN A 426 -18.64 -12.48 -13.21
CA GLN A 426 -17.78 -13.16 -12.25
C GLN A 426 -18.32 -13.09 -10.81
N LEU A 427 -19.23 -12.14 -10.50
CA LEU A 427 -19.95 -12.14 -9.22
C LEU A 427 -20.66 -13.46 -8.98
N TRP A 428 -21.16 -14.11 -10.05
CA TRP A 428 -21.71 -15.47 -9.96
C TRP A 428 -20.67 -16.51 -9.57
N ASN A 429 -19.44 -16.42 -10.08
CA ASN A 429 -18.36 -17.30 -9.65
C ASN A 429 -18.03 -17.13 -8.18
N ILE A 430 -18.12 -15.88 -7.66
CA ILE A 430 -17.92 -15.62 -6.24
C ILE A 430 -19.05 -16.24 -5.41
N LEU A 431 -20.30 -16.04 -5.80
CA LEU A 431 -21.46 -16.65 -5.11
C LEU A 431 -21.37 -18.18 -5.09
N LYS A 432 -20.93 -18.79 -6.18
CA LYS A 432 -20.73 -20.23 -6.28
C LYS A 432 -19.56 -20.74 -5.41
N GLY A 433 -18.58 -19.90 -5.09
CA GLY A 433 -17.42 -20.26 -4.27
C GLY A 433 -16.16 -20.61 -5.05
N ASP A 434 -16.18 -20.43 -6.36
CA ASP A 434 -15.00 -20.63 -7.21
C ASP A 434 -13.99 -19.50 -7.03
N MET A 435 -14.48 -18.29 -6.73
CA MET A 435 -13.70 -17.07 -6.53
C MET A 435 -14.03 -16.36 -5.22
N ALA A 436 -13.21 -15.38 -4.88
CA ALA A 436 -13.42 -14.38 -3.86
C ALA A 436 -13.47 -12.97 -4.50
N ILE A 437 -13.94 -11.96 -3.79
CA ILE A 437 -13.83 -10.57 -4.28
C ILE A 437 -12.35 -10.18 -4.35
N VAL A 438 -11.60 -10.46 -3.29
CA VAL A 438 -10.17 -10.14 -3.20
C VAL A 438 -9.32 -11.40 -3.18
N GLY A 439 -8.32 -11.47 -4.04
CA GLY A 439 -7.37 -12.56 -4.16
C GLY A 439 -6.46 -12.41 -5.38
N PRO A 440 -5.52 -13.33 -5.60
CA PRO A 440 -4.72 -13.39 -6.82
C PRO A 440 -5.61 -13.51 -8.06
N ARG A 441 -5.26 -12.81 -9.15
CA ARG A 441 -6.03 -12.91 -10.41
C ARG A 441 -5.93 -14.33 -10.98
N PRO A 442 -7.06 -14.99 -11.35
CA PRO A 442 -7.02 -16.36 -11.88
C PRO A 442 -6.36 -16.40 -13.26
N GLU A 443 -5.40 -17.32 -13.43
CA GLU A 443 -4.72 -17.55 -14.70
C GLU A 443 -5.24 -18.83 -15.39
N ARG A 444 -4.97 -18.96 -16.70
CA ARG A 444 -5.35 -20.14 -17.50
C ARG A 444 -4.49 -21.33 -17.10
N PRO A 445 -5.01 -22.58 -17.12
CA PRO A 445 -4.24 -23.76 -16.75
C PRO A 445 -2.92 -23.92 -17.51
N VAL A 446 -2.92 -23.64 -18.82
CA VAL A 446 -1.71 -23.71 -19.66
C VAL A 446 -0.62 -22.74 -19.16
N PHE A 447 -0.99 -21.50 -18.79
CA PHE A 447 -0.02 -20.53 -18.28
C PHE A 447 0.40 -20.84 -16.83
N VAL A 448 -0.50 -21.40 -16.02
CA VAL A 448 -0.15 -21.87 -14.67
C VAL A 448 0.91 -22.96 -14.74
N GLU A 449 0.74 -23.94 -15.61
CA GLU A 449 1.71 -25.03 -15.78
C GLU A 449 3.09 -24.51 -16.23
N GLU A 450 3.13 -23.60 -17.19
CA GLU A 450 4.37 -22.98 -17.65
C GLU A 450 5.06 -22.16 -16.55
N LEU A 451 4.29 -21.29 -15.86
CA LEU A 451 4.83 -20.42 -14.82
C LEU A 451 5.25 -21.19 -13.56
N SER A 452 4.56 -22.26 -13.20
CA SER A 452 4.96 -23.12 -12.06
C SER A 452 6.27 -23.86 -12.31
N ARG A 453 6.60 -24.16 -13.58
CA ARG A 453 7.90 -24.76 -13.93
C ARG A 453 9.05 -23.76 -13.85
N GLN A 454 8.79 -22.49 -14.16
CA GLN A 454 9.82 -21.46 -14.30
C GLN A 454 9.96 -20.59 -13.05
N LEU A 455 8.87 -20.31 -12.34
CA LEU A 455 8.86 -19.44 -11.16
C LEU A 455 8.75 -20.27 -9.88
N ARG A 456 9.81 -20.23 -9.08
CA ARG A 456 9.79 -20.83 -7.74
C ARG A 456 8.65 -20.22 -6.92
N LEU A 457 7.95 -21.06 -6.16
CA LEU A 457 6.86 -20.67 -5.26
C LEU A 457 5.59 -20.14 -5.98
N TYR A 458 5.48 -20.31 -7.31
CA TYR A 458 4.30 -19.85 -8.05
C TYR A 458 3.00 -20.45 -7.50
N ASP A 459 3.03 -21.73 -7.12
CA ASP A 459 1.85 -22.46 -6.63
C ASP A 459 1.32 -21.95 -5.28
N LEU A 460 2.14 -21.23 -4.50
CA LEU A 460 1.68 -20.61 -3.25
C LEU A 460 0.54 -19.63 -3.48
N ARG A 461 0.40 -19.06 -4.68
CA ARG A 461 -0.73 -18.19 -5.01
C ARG A 461 -2.08 -18.89 -4.99
N HIS A 462 -2.07 -20.22 -5.14
CA HIS A 462 -3.26 -21.08 -5.10
C HIS A 462 -3.62 -21.56 -3.69
N THR A 463 -2.98 -21.06 -2.64
CA THR A 463 -3.37 -21.35 -1.25
C THR A 463 -4.66 -20.63 -0.85
N VAL A 464 -5.00 -19.55 -1.56
CA VAL A 464 -6.23 -18.78 -1.40
C VAL A 464 -7.11 -18.85 -2.65
N ARG A 465 -8.40 -18.47 -2.54
CA ARG A 465 -9.28 -18.37 -3.71
C ARG A 465 -8.80 -17.26 -4.65
N ALA A 466 -8.96 -17.50 -5.94
CA ALA A 466 -8.73 -16.48 -6.96
C ALA A 466 -9.68 -15.29 -6.76
N GLY A 467 -9.20 -14.06 -7.03
CA GLY A 467 -9.94 -12.83 -6.79
C GLY A 467 -10.43 -12.14 -8.07
N LEU A 468 -11.55 -11.45 -7.95
CA LEU A 468 -12.03 -10.48 -8.96
C LEU A 468 -11.07 -9.27 -9.00
N THR A 469 -10.66 -8.80 -7.84
CA THR A 469 -9.59 -7.83 -7.65
C THR A 469 -8.51 -8.39 -6.73
N GLY A 470 -7.35 -7.74 -6.63
CA GLY A 470 -6.26 -8.20 -5.78
C GLY A 470 -5.15 -7.19 -5.60
N TRP A 471 -4.26 -7.47 -4.65
CA TRP A 471 -3.16 -6.58 -4.30
C TRP A 471 -2.23 -6.30 -5.47
N ALA A 472 -1.92 -7.31 -6.30
CA ALA A 472 -1.18 -7.14 -7.54
C ALA A 472 -1.91 -6.21 -8.52
N GLN A 473 -3.23 -6.37 -8.69
CA GLN A 473 -4.04 -5.61 -9.65
C GLN A 473 -4.12 -4.11 -9.33
N ILE A 474 -4.05 -3.72 -8.05
CA ILE A 474 -4.11 -2.30 -7.65
C ILE A 474 -2.73 -1.63 -7.56
N ASN A 475 -1.63 -2.40 -7.51
CA ASN A 475 -0.29 -1.87 -7.34
C ASN A 475 0.63 -2.06 -8.55
N TYR A 476 0.27 -2.95 -9.47
CA TYR A 476 1.07 -3.24 -10.66
C TYR A 476 0.25 -3.12 -11.93
N HIS A 477 0.83 -2.47 -12.94
CA HIS A 477 0.17 -2.22 -14.22
C HIS A 477 0.11 -3.50 -15.08
N TYR A 478 -0.72 -3.46 -16.12
CA TYR A 478 -0.90 -4.58 -17.02
C TYR A 478 0.38 -4.85 -17.83
N GLY A 479 0.91 -6.05 -17.70
CA GLY A 479 1.98 -6.59 -18.53
C GLY A 479 1.74 -8.07 -18.78
N ALA A 480 2.26 -8.59 -19.89
CA ALA A 480 2.05 -9.95 -20.36
C ALA A 480 3.37 -10.71 -20.56
N SER A 481 4.48 -10.20 -20.00
CA SER A 481 5.78 -10.86 -20.03
C SER A 481 5.96 -11.82 -18.85
N PHE A 482 7.02 -12.59 -18.90
CA PHE A 482 7.47 -13.45 -17.81
C PHE A 482 7.83 -12.61 -16.57
N GLU A 483 8.56 -11.51 -16.76
CA GLU A 483 8.95 -10.56 -15.72
C GLU A 483 7.72 -9.92 -15.07
N ASP A 484 6.70 -9.60 -15.86
CA ASP A 484 5.43 -9.11 -15.33
C ASP A 484 4.73 -10.16 -14.46
N SER A 485 4.79 -11.43 -14.86
CA SER A 485 4.21 -12.53 -14.09
C SER A 485 4.94 -12.77 -12.78
N GLN A 486 6.28 -12.66 -12.79
CA GLN A 486 7.11 -12.70 -11.58
C GLN A 486 6.77 -11.53 -10.66
N ARG A 487 6.65 -10.32 -11.21
CA ARG A 487 6.32 -9.14 -10.42
C ARG A 487 4.91 -9.23 -9.79
N LYS A 488 3.93 -9.76 -10.52
CA LYS A 488 2.59 -10.03 -9.97
C LYS A 488 2.64 -11.05 -8.85
N LEU A 489 3.44 -12.12 -9.00
CA LEU A 489 3.64 -13.12 -7.96
C LEU A 489 4.22 -12.50 -6.68
N GLU A 490 5.17 -11.58 -6.77
CA GLU A 490 5.74 -10.87 -5.63
C GLU A 490 4.67 -10.13 -4.80
N TYR A 491 3.71 -9.47 -5.48
CA TYR A 491 2.57 -8.82 -4.83
C TYR A 491 1.55 -9.84 -4.30
N ASP A 492 1.28 -10.93 -5.03
CA ASP A 492 0.36 -11.97 -4.59
C ASP A 492 0.89 -12.67 -3.32
N LEU A 493 2.20 -12.97 -3.25
CA LEU A 493 2.83 -13.54 -2.06
C LEU A 493 2.76 -12.59 -0.86
N PHE A 494 2.97 -11.29 -1.09
CA PHE A 494 2.79 -10.29 -0.03
C PHE A 494 1.36 -10.27 0.52
N TYR A 495 0.36 -10.32 -0.36
CA TYR A 495 -1.04 -10.39 0.04
C TYR A 495 -1.32 -11.64 0.88
N ILE A 496 -0.87 -12.80 0.40
CA ILE A 496 -1.08 -14.09 1.08
C ILE A 496 -0.41 -14.10 2.45
N LYS A 497 0.85 -13.66 2.53
CA LYS A 497 1.61 -13.58 3.78
C LYS A 497 0.94 -12.67 4.80
N ASN A 498 0.46 -11.53 4.35
CA ASN A 498 -0.07 -10.48 5.21
C ASN A 498 -1.60 -10.37 5.11
N PHE A 499 -2.29 -11.47 4.90
CA PHE A 499 -3.75 -11.49 4.80
C PHE A 499 -4.43 -10.86 6.02
N SER A 500 -5.44 -10.02 5.78
CA SER A 500 -6.39 -9.54 6.79
C SER A 500 -7.67 -9.01 6.12
N LEU A 501 -8.80 -9.13 6.80
CA LEU A 501 -10.09 -8.61 6.32
C LEU A 501 -10.07 -7.09 6.10
N LEU A 502 -9.35 -6.34 6.93
CA LEU A 502 -9.16 -4.89 6.75
C LEU A 502 -8.37 -4.58 5.48
N ARG A 503 -7.38 -5.42 5.14
CA ARG A 503 -6.65 -5.27 3.87
C ARG A 503 -7.55 -5.57 2.68
N ASP A 504 -8.42 -6.57 2.76
CA ASP A 504 -9.40 -6.85 1.72
C ASP A 504 -10.32 -5.66 1.49
N LEU A 505 -10.86 -5.07 2.55
CA LEU A 505 -11.66 -3.86 2.46
C LEU A 505 -10.87 -2.71 1.81
N GLY A 506 -9.62 -2.53 2.21
CA GLY A 506 -8.72 -1.54 1.61
C GLY A 506 -8.48 -1.78 0.11
N ILE A 507 -8.30 -3.03 -0.32
CA ILE A 507 -8.12 -3.40 -1.73
C ILE A 507 -9.41 -3.12 -2.52
N MET A 508 -10.57 -3.51 -1.98
CA MET A 508 -11.86 -3.22 -2.62
C MET A 508 -12.08 -1.73 -2.84
N LEU A 509 -11.80 -0.90 -1.83
CA LEU A 509 -11.91 0.56 -1.95
C LEU A 509 -10.91 1.12 -2.98
N GLN A 510 -9.65 0.66 -2.97
CA GLN A 510 -8.65 1.12 -3.94
C GLN A 510 -8.90 0.60 -5.37
N THR A 511 -9.67 -0.46 -5.55
CA THR A 511 -10.09 -0.94 -6.87
C THR A 511 -10.91 0.12 -7.62
N LEU A 512 -11.72 0.91 -6.88
CA LEU A 512 -12.46 2.03 -7.45
C LEU A 512 -11.51 3.02 -8.17
N ARG A 513 -10.33 3.29 -7.60
CA ARG A 513 -9.32 4.14 -8.26
C ARG A 513 -8.88 3.55 -9.60
N VAL A 514 -8.58 2.25 -9.64
CA VAL A 514 -8.11 1.58 -10.87
C VAL A 514 -9.19 1.59 -11.95
N VAL A 515 -10.46 1.56 -11.57
CA VAL A 515 -11.59 1.66 -12.49
C VAL A 515 -11.78 3.10 -12.98
N LEU A 516 -11.67 4.09 -12.10
CA LEU A 516 -11.88 5.52 -12.44
C LEU A 516 -10.68 6.15 -13.15
N TRP A 517 -9.47 5.71 -12.82
CA TRP A 517 -8.22 6.16 -13.45
C TRP A 517 -7.43 4.95 -13.95
N PRO A 518 -7.76 4.44 -15.12
CA PRO A 518 -7.08 3.29 -15.71
C PRO A 518 -5.70 3.68 -16.26
N GLU A 519 -4.79 4.13 -15.39
CA GLU A 519 -3.39 4.37 -15.74
C GLU A 519 -2.77 3.03 -16.17
N GLY A 520 -2.48 2.88 -17.47
CA GLY A 520 -1.86 1.67 -18.02
C GLY A 520 -2.81 0.51 -18.39
N VAL A 521 -4.11 0.71 -18.47
CA VAL A 521 -5.03 -0.23 -19.11
C VAL A 521 -4.95 -0.03 -20.62
N HIS A 522 -4.35 -0.99 -21.29
CA HIS A 522 -4.26 -1.05 -22.75
C HIS A 522 -5.08 -2.21 -23.29
#